data_ecf18b5125503934d13d7decfb2c2aa1
#
_entry.id   ecf18b5125503934d13d7decfb2c2aa1
#
_cell.length_a   1.000
_cell.length_b   1.000
_cell.length_c   1.000
_cell.angle_alpha   90.00
_cell.angle_beta   90.00
_cell.angle_gamma   90.00
#
_symmetry.space_group_name_H-M   'P 1'
#
loop_
_entity.id
_entity.type
_entity.pdbx_description
1 polymer ?
#
loop_
_entity_poly.entity_id
_entity_poly.type
_entity_poly.pdbx_seq_one_letter_code
_entity_poly.pdbx_strand_id
1 'polypeptide(L)'
;MIDLKQCSLGIELGSTRIKAVLVGDTCKPVAQGDFTWENRLENGIWTYPLEEVWQGVQAAYAALAADVLAKCGQPLTTVGCIGVSAMMHGYLAFDAAGKLLVPFRTWRNTMTGAAAEELTSAFGFNIPQRWSAAHLYQAMLNREPHLPQLDFFTTLAGYVHWQLTGRKVLGEGDASGMFPIDSTTGGYDAAMLAKFNALADKQGCPVDIVKLLPTVLPAGEDAGMLTVEGAKRLDPTGTLQPGIPFCPPEGDAGTGMVATNSVAPRTGNVSAGTSIFAMVVLEKPLSKVYPEIDMVTTPDGAAVAMVHCNNCTSDLNAWVDLLAESAALCGAGIDKGALFTLLFNESLHGAPDCGGITPVNYISGESVTHLDAGVPLLLRRPDSAFTLANFMRANIYSAFATLAMGLEILRQENVAVNTLLGHGGIFKTPGVAQRYLAAAAGAPVTCMETAGEGGSYGMALLAAYRLHRADGETLAAYLNRCVFADAQSTTLFPDPAEQSGFAAFLTQYQTALKAERAVVK
;
A
#
# COMPACT_ATOMS: atom_id res chain seq x y z
N MET A 1 5.57 29.18 20.12
CA MET A 1 6.64 28.53 19.35
C MET A 1 6.45 27.03 19.57
N ILE A 2 6.43 26.21 18.52
CA ILE A 2 6.23 24.77 18.68
C ILE A 2 7.49 24.14 19.29
N ASP A 3 7.31 23.15 20.17
CA ASP A 3 8.45 22.38 20.69
C ASP A 3 8.76 21.23 19.70
N LEU A 4 9.83 21.38 18.93
CA LEU A 4 10.26 20.38 17.96
C LEU A 4 10.57 19.02 18.59
N LYS A 5 10.94 18.96 19.88
CA LYS A 5 11.19 17.70 20.59
C LYS A 5 9.92 16.89 20.88
N GLN A 6 8.75 17.54 20.76
CA GLN A 6 7.45 16.89 20.85
C GLN A 6 6.86 16.54 19.47
N CYS A 7 7.56 16.92 18.39
CA CYS A 7 7.15 16.65 17.02
C CYS A 7 7.73 15.32 16.53
N SER A 8 7.02 14.69 15.61
CA SER A 8 7.44 13.44 14.97
C SER A 8 7.50 13.59 13.45
N LEU A 9 8.55 13.05 12.84
CA LEU A 9 8.81 13.12 11.41
C LEU A 9 8.59 11.76 10.76
N GLY A 10 7.74 11.70 9.74
CA GLY A 10 7.59 10.56 8.85
C GLY A 10 8.13 10.87 7.46
N ILE A 11 8.98 10.00 6.92
CA ILE A 11 9.50 10.08 5.56
C ILE A 11 9.02 8.84 4.82
N GLU A 12 8.32 9.04 3.69
CA GLU A 12 7.82 7.95 2.84
C GLU A 12 8.43 8.02 1.46
N LEU A 13 8.95 6.90 0.98
CA LEU A 13 9.43 6.72 -0.38
C LEU A 13 8.37 5.93 -1.18
N GLY A 14 7.36 6.65 -1.67
CA GLY A 14 6.33 6.08 -2.56
C GLY A 14 6.81 5.93 -3.99
N SER A 15 6.05 5.23 -4.84
CA SER A 15 6.46 4.88 -6.21
C SER A 15 6.68 6.07 -7.15
N THR A 16 6.05 7.21 -6.90
CA THR A 16 6.14 8.42 -7.76
C THR A 16 6.56 9.66 -7.00
N ARG A 17 6.57 9.59 -5.66
CA ARG A 17 6.87 10.73 -4.80
C ARG A 17 7.53 10.27 -3.50
N ILE A 18 8.55 11.00 -3.08
CA ILE A 18 9.08 10.94 -1.72
C ILE A 18 8.45 12.09 -0.96
N LYS A 19 7.84 11.82 0.19
CA LYS A 19 7.14 12.82 1.01
C LYS A 19 7.64 12.78 2.45
N ALA A 20 7.86 13.93 3.04
CA ALA A 20 8.20 14.10 4.45
C ALA A 20 7.11 14.92 5.14
N VAL A 21 6.61 14.47 6.29
CA VAL A 21 5.56 15.12 7.06
C VAL A 21 6.01 15.23 8.52
N LEU A 22 5.96 16.43 9.06
CA LEU A 22 6.14 16.70 10.48
C LEU A 22 4.78 16.86 11.15
N VAL A 23 4.52 16.08 12.19
CA VAL A 23 3.34 16.23 13.05
C VAL A 23 3.73 16.78 14.41
N GLY A 24 2.86 17.61 14.98
CA GLY A 24 3.01 18.13 16.33
C GLY A 24 2.55 17.16 17.42
N ASP A 25 2.55 17.58 18.65
CA ASP A 25 2.07 16.86 19.84
C ASP A 25 0.59 16.45 19.77
N THR A 26 -0.21 17.18 18.98
CA THR A 26 -1.61 16.85 18.69
C THR A 26 -1.80 15.94 17.48
N CYS A 27 -0.73 15.33 16.98
CA CYS A 27 -0.71 14.49 15.78
C CYS A 27 -1.22 15.17 14.50
N LYS A 28 -1.36 16.49 14.48
CA LYS A 28 -1.76 17.25 13.28
C LYS A 28 -0.52 17.63 12.46
N PRO A 29 -0.60 17.58 11.11
CA PRO A 29 0.48 18.04 10.25
C PRO A 29 0.83 19.51 10.53
N VAL A 30 2.13 19.79 10.72
CA VAL A 30 2.70 21.11 10.96
C VAL A 30 3.39 21.63 9.71
N ALA A 31 4.19 20.77 9.08
CA ALA A 31 4.96 21.09 7.89
C ALA A 31 5.11 19.84 7.00
N GLN A 32 5.39 20.07 5.72
CA GLN A 32 5.62 19.00 4.77
C GLN A 32 6.63 19.40 3.70
N GLY A 33 7.23 18.38 3.08
CA GLY A 33 8.08 18.55 1.92
C GLY A 33 7.95 17.33 1.01
N ASP A 34 8.16 17.49 -0.28
CA ASP A 34 8.08 16.38 -1.21
C ASP A 34 9.06 16.51 -2.38
N PHE A 35 9.27 15.39 -3.06
CA PHE A 35 10.08 15.27 -4.26
C PHE A 35 9.45 14.24 -5.20
N THR A 36 9.31 14.56 -6.47
CA THR A 36 8.80 13.65 -7.50
C THR A 36 9.95 12.90 -8.15
N TRP A 37 9.81 11.60 -8.29
CA TRP A 37 10.77 10.71 -8.94
C TRP A 37 10.08 9.62 -9.75
N GLU A 38 10.83 8.84 -10.53
CA GLU A 38 10.26 7.84 -11.42
C GLU A 38 10.99 6.49 -11.30
N ASN A 39 10.23 5.41 -11.41
CA ASN A 39 10.74 4.05 -11.55
C ASN A 39 11.31 3.86 -12.96
N ARG A 40 12.49 3.26 -13.08
CA ARG A 40 13.17 3.01 -14.36
C ARG A 40 13.17 1.54 -14.71
N LEU A 41 13.02 1.26 -15.99
CA LEU A 41 13.23 -0.08 -16.54
C LEU A 41 14.65 -0.14 -17.13
N GLU A 42 15.58 -0.78 -16.43
CA GLU A 42 16.98 -0.92 -16.85
C GLU A 42 17.31 -2.41 -17.03
N ASN A 43 17.71 -2.80 -18.24
CA ASN A 43 18.04 -4.20 -18.57
C ASN A 43 16.94 -5.21 -18.17
N GLY A 44 15.68 -4.82 -18.32
CA GLY A 44 14.53 -5.65 -17.96
C GLY A 44 14.19 -5.68 -16.46
N ILE A 45 14.82 -4.85 -15.64
CA ILE A 45 14.58 -4.73 -14.20
C ILE A 45 13.99 -3.35 -13.88
N TRP A 46 12.82 -3.34 -13.24
CA TRP A 46 12.26 -2.13 -12.66
C TRP A 46 13.03 -1.77 -11.39
N THR A 47 13.68 -0.61 -11.38
CA THR A 47 14.63 -0.19 -10.36
C THR A 47 14.54 1.30 -10.03
N TYR A 48 15.14 1.70 -8.90
CA TYR A 48 15.53 3.06 -8.54
C TYR A 48 17.03 3.02 -8.19
N PRO A 49 17.89 3.80 -8.87
CA PRO A 49 19.29 3.94 -8.46
C PRO A 49 19.41 4.51 -7.04
N LEU A 50 20.29 3.95 -6.21
CA LEU A 50 20.42 4.37 -4.80
C LEU A 50 20.86 5.83 -4.64
N GLU A 51 21.59 6.37 -5.61
CA GLU A 51 21.95 7.80 -5.65
C GLU A 51 20.70 8.67 -5.77
N GLU A 52 19.72 8.27 -6.57
CA GLU A 52 18.45 9.01 -6.71
C GLU A 52 17.54 8.87 -5.48
N VAL A 53 17.60 7.72 -4.80
CA VAL A 53 16.94 7.55 -3.50
C VAL A 53 17.41 8.65 -2.54
N TRP A 54 18.73 8.84 -2.41
CA TRP A 54 19.27 9.85 -1.49
C TRP A 54 19.03 11.28 -1.96
N GLN A 55 19.14 11.56 -3.26
CA GLN A 55 18.79 12.87 -3.81
C GLN A 55 17.33 13.24 -3.48
N GLY A 56 16.41 12.29 -3.64
CA GLY A 56 15.00 12.51 -3.37
C GLY A 56 14.69 12.66 -1.88
N VAL A 57 15.29 11.83 -1.02
CA VAL A 57 15.13 11.94 0.44
C VAL A 57 15.65 13.28 0.96
N GLN A 58 16.84 13.71 0.49
CA GLN A 58 17.42 15.00 0.85
C GLN A 58 16.57 16.17 0.36
N ALA A 59 16.05 16.11 -0.88
CA ALA A 59 15.20 17.16 -1.43
C ALA A 59 13.87 17.28 -0.66
N ALA A 60 13.21 16.16 -0.36
CA ALA A 60 11.97 16.16 0.43
C ALA A 60 12.21 16.68 1.85
N TYR A 61 13.33 16.28 2.50
CA TYR A 61 13.71 16.80 3.80
C TYR A 61 14.03 18.31 3.77
N ALA A 62 14.78 18.79 2.78
CA ALA A 62 15.10 20.19 2.63
C ALA A 62 13.85 21.06 2.42
N ALA A 63 12.90 20.58 1.61
CA ALA A 63 11.61 21.24 1.43
C ALA A 63 10.82 21.29 2.75
N LEU A 64 10.78 20.19 3.52
CA LEU A 64 10.18 20.16 4.84
C LEU A 64 10.86 21.16 5.80
N ALA A 65 12.19 21.19 5.85
CA ALA A 65 12.94 22.08 6.74
C ALA A 65 12.67 23.57 6.41
N ALA A 66 12.54 23.89 5.11
CA ALA A 66 12.14 25.24 4.67
C ALA A 66 10.69 25.58 5.09
N ASP A 67 9.76 24.63 4.99
CA ASP A 67 8.36 24.81 5.41
C ASP A 67 8.25 24.99 6.94
N VAL A 68 9.06 24.23 7.73
CA VAL A 68 9.17 24.41 9.19
C VAL A 68 9.68 25.82 9.52
N LEU A 69 10.73 26.27 8.85
CA LEU A 69 11.26 27.64 9.08
C LEU A 69 10.21 28.69 8.75
N ALA A 70 9.49 28.55 7.64
CA ALA A 70 8.46 29.50 7.21
C ALA A 70 7.26 29.54 8.17
N LYS A 71 6.77 28.38 8.62
CA LYS A 71 5.56 28.28 9.46
C LYS A 71 5.83 28.46 10.95
N CYS A 72 6.99 27.96 11.44
CA CYS A 72 7.31 27.93 12.86
C CYS A 72 8.35 28.97 13.29
N GLY A 73 9.02 29.65 12.33
CA GLY A 73 10.02 30.70 12.60
C GLY A 73 11.32 30.19 13.24
N GLN A 74 11.61 28.88 13.13
CA GLN A 74 12.81 28.25 13.69
C GLN A 74 13.38 27.17 12.76
N PRO A 75 14.70 26.98 12.72
CA PRO A 75 15.31 25.93 11.92
C PRO A 75 15.01 24.54 12.49
N LEU A 76 14.91 23.54 11.62
CA LEU A 76 14.69 22.14 11.98
C LEU A 76 16.02 21.49 12.44
N THR A 77 16.38 21.71 13.70
CA THR A 77 17.63 21.17 14.29
C THR A 77 17.44 19.80 14.92
N THR A 78 16.22 19.47 15.35
CA THR A 78 15.88 18.22 16.03
C THR A 78 14.39 17.94 15.90
N VAL A 79 13.99 16.69 16.15
CA VAL A 79 12.59 16.27 16.39
C VAL A 79 12.58 15.22 17.51
N GLY A 80 11.39 14.87 18.02
CA GLY A 80 11.27 13.86 19.08
C GLY A 80 11.49 12.43 18.60
N CYS A 81 11.01 12.10 17.39
CA CYS A 81 11.19 10.79 16.77
C CYS A 81 11.11 10.88 15.25
N ILE A 82 11.84 10.01 14.55
CA ILE A 82 11.80 9.89 13.08
C ILE A 82 11.34 8.47 12.71
N GLY A 83 10.53 8.37 11.67
CA GLY A 83 10.18 7.11 11.02
C GLY A 83 10.40 7.16 9.52
N VAL A 84 10.74 6.01 8.93
CA VAL A 84 10.93 5.83 7.49
C VAL A 84 9.96 4.78 6.97
N SER A 85 9.24 5.10 5.92
CA SER A 85 8.38 4.19 5.17
C SER A 85 8.78 4.18 3.71
N ALA A 86 8.52 3.06 3.03
CA ALA A 86 8.71 2.97 1.60
C ALA A 86 7.68 2.01 0.98
N MET A 87 7.61 2.00 -0.36
CA MET A 87 6.92 0.94 -1.09
C MET A 87 7.38 -0.43 -0.58
N MET A 88 6.44 -1.28 -0.23
CA MET A 88 6.71 -2.62 0.30
C MET A 88 7.44 -3.51 -0.70
N HIS A 89 7.99 -4.62 -0.18
CA HIS A 89 8.61 -5.69 -0.96
C HIS A 89 9.91 -5.28 -1.65
N GLY A 90 10.30 -6.06 -2.65
CA GLY A 90 11.52 -5.84 -3.44
C GLY A 90 12.75 -6.50 -2.83
N TYR A 91 13.90 -6.31 -3.50
CA TYR A 91 15.13 -7.01 -3.15
C TYR A 91 16.34 -6.09 -3.29
N LEU A 92 16.86 -5.68 -2.15
CA LEU A 92 18.12 -4.94 -1.99
C LEU A 92 19.13 -5.87 -1.31
N ALA A 93 20.11 -6.36 -2.05
CA ALA A 93 21.09 -7.36 -1.60
C ALA A 93 22.48 -6.75 -1.44
N PHE A 94 23.09 -6.96 -0.29
CA PHE A 94 24.36 -6.34 0.09
C PHE A 94 25.41 -7.36 0.50
N ASP A 95 26.69 -7.05 0.26
CA ASP A 95 27.83 -7.76 0.83
C ASP A 95 28.13 -7.31 2.27
N ALA A 96 29.12 -7.96 2.91
CA ALA A 96 29.53 -7.64 4.26
C ALA A 96 30.11 -6.21 4.43
N ALA A 97 30.55 -5.57 3.34
CA ALA A 97 30.99 -4.18 3.33
C ALA A 97 29.83 -3.19 3.11
N GLY A 98 28.60 -3.67 2.91
CA GLY A 98 27.43 -2.86 2.64
C GLY A 98 27.32 -2.36 1.20
N LYS A 99 28.03 -2.99 0.26
CA LYS A 99 27.94 -2.68 -1.16
C LYS A 99 26.74 -3.41 -1.78
N LEU A 100 25.93 -2.69 -2.55
CA LEU A 100 24.84 -3.27 -3.34
C LEU A 100 25.41 -4.24 -4.38
N LEU A 101 24.89 -5.47 -4.39
CA LEU A 101 25.39 -6.56 -5.24
C LEU A 101 24.70 -6.65 -6.59
N VAL A 102 23.41 -6.30 -6.64
CA VAL A 102 22.58 -6.29 -7.85
C VAL A 102 21.70 -5.04 -7.85
N PRO A 103 21.21 -4.55 -9.00
CA PRO A 103 20.25 -3.46 -9.02
C PRO A 103 19.05 -3.72 -8.10
N PHE A 104 18.53 -2.70 -7.44
CA PHE A 104 17.32 -2.82 -6.64
C PHE A 104 16.17 -3.37 -7.49
N ARG A 105 15.61 -4.52 -7.12
CA ARG A 105 14.44 -5.12 -7.77
C ARG A 105 13.20 -4.66 -7.00
N THR A 106 12.40 -3.80 -7.61
CA THR A 106 11.19 -3.25 -6.99
C THR A 106 10.02 -4.25 -7.02
N TRP A 107 8.93 -3.94 -6.35
CA TRP A 107 7.68 -4.70 -6.35
C TRP A 107 7.08 -4.94 -7.75
N ARG A 108 7.46 -4.12 -8.75
CA ARG A 108 6.97 -4.24 -10.14
C ARG A 108 7.58 -5.41 -10.92
N ASN A 109 8.66 -6.01 -10.40
CA ASN A 109 9.33 -7.11 -11.08
C ASN A 109 8.56 -8.43 -10.87
N THR A 110 8.20 -9.09 -11.95
CA THR A 110 7.43 -10.34 -11.98
C THR A 110 8.27 -11.53 -12.48
N MET A 111 9.60 -11.47 -12.31
CA MET A 111 10.55 -12.48 -12.79
C MET A 111 10.70 -13.71 -11.89
N THR A 112 9.93 -13.82 -10.83
CA THR A 112 10.10 -14.78 -9.74
C THR A 112 8.99 -15.85 -9.69
N GLY A 113 8.32 -16.11 -10.81
CA GLY A 113 7.16 -17.01 -10.88
C GLY A 113 7.46 -18.41 -10.37
N ALA A 114 8.57 -19.03 -10.83
CA ALA A 114 8.96 -20.38 -10.40
C ALA A 114 9.28 -20.45 -8.89
N ALA A 115 9.97 -19.45 -8.37
CA ALA A 115 10.27 -19.35 -6.93
C ALA A 115 8.99 -19.16 -6.10
N ALA A 116 8.09 -18.28 -6.52
CA ALA A 116 6.82 -18.03 -5.84
C ALA A 116 5.96 -19.29 -5.75
N GLU A 117 5.85 -20.05 -6.84
CA GLU A 117 5.10 -21.31 -6.90
C GLU A 117 5.69 -22.37 -5.96
N GLU A 118 7.02 -22.60 -6.03
CA GLU A 118 7.68 -23.59 -5.19
C GLU A 118 7.61 -23.23 -3.69
N LEU A 119 7.85 -21.96 -3.35
CA LEU A 119 7.76 -21.49 -1.96
C LEU A 119 6.31 -21.57 -1.44
N THR A 120 5.31 -21.16 -2.22
CA THR A 120 3.89 -21.27 -1.86
C THR A 120 3.51 -22.71 -1.54
N SER A 121 3.91 -23.64 -2.41
CA SER A 121 3.65 -25.07 -2.22
C SER A 121 4.35 -25.62 -0.98
N ALA A 122 5.62 -25.29 -0.77
CA ALA A 122 6.41 -25.80 0.34
C ALA A 122 5.95 -25.24 1.68
N PHE A 123 5.59 -23.97 1.73
CA PHE A 123 5.18 -23.32 2.97
C PHE A 123 3.72 -23.62 3.34
N GLY A 124 2.85 -23.85 2.34
CA GLY A 124 1.41 -23.83 2.55
C GLY A 124 0.91 -22.42 2.87
N PHE A 125 1.53 -21.42 2.26
CA PHE A 125 1.29 -19.99 2.47
C PHE A 125 1.53 -19.26 1.15
N ASN A 126 0.65 -18.32 0.75
CA ASN A 126 0.81 -17.60 -0.50
C ASN A 126 2.05 -16.71 -0.48
N ILE A 127 2.99 -16.93 -1.39
CA ILE A 127 4.19 -16.12 -1.58
C ILE A 127 4.10 -15.43 -2.94
N PRO A 128 3.69 -14.15 -2.98
CA PRO A 128 3.62 -13.39 -4.21
C PRO A 128 4.99 -13.18 -4.87
N GLN A 129 5.00 -13.05 -6.19
CA GLN A 129 6.25 -12.86 -6.96
C GLN A 129 7.07 -11.64 -6.53
N ARG A 130 6.43 -10.58 -6.01
CA ARG A 130 7.07 -9.34 -5.59
C ARG A 130 7.80 -9.41 -4.24
N TRP A 131 7.61 -10.49 -3.47
CA TRP A 131 8.20 -10.63 -2.14
C TRP A 131 9.72 -10.86 -2.20
N SER A 132 10.42 -10.34 -1.18
CA SER A 132 11.90 -10.44 -1.11
C SER A 132 12.40 -11.89 -1.07
N ALA A 133 11.69 -12.78 -0.35
CA ALA A 133 12.01 -14.21 -0.33
C ALA A 133 11.89 -14.87 -1.69
N ALA A 134 10.89 -14.50 -2.50
CA ALA A 134 10.74 -15.00 -3.87
C ALA A 134 11.90 -14.55 -4.76
N HIS A 135 12.35 -13.30 -4.63
CA HIS A 135 13.52 -12.79 -5.35
C HIS A 135 14.81 -13.51 -4.96
N LEU A 136 15.04 -13.73 -3.66
CA LEU A 136 16.20 -14.47 -3.19
C LEU A 136 16.20 -15.91 -3.70
N TYR A 137 15.05 -16.60 -3.58
CA TYR A 137 14.96 -18.00 -4.03
C TYR A 137 15.06 -18.11 -5.56
N GLN A 138 14.49 -17.16 -6.31
CA GLN A 138 14.67 -17.12 -7.77
C GLN A 138 16.14 -16.91 -8.17
N ALA A 139 16.88 -16.08 -7.44
CA ALA A 139 18.32 -15.92 -7.66
C ALA A 139 19.08 -17.25 -7.43
N MET A 140 18.65 -18.06 -6.44
CA MET A 140 19.21 -19.40 -6.21
C MET A 140 18.87 -20.36 -7.37
N LEU A 141 17.62 -20.39 -7.84
CA LEU A 141 17.22 -21.20 -9.02
C LEU A 141 18.02 -20.82 -10.26
N ASN A 142 18.27 -19.53 -10.46
CA ASN A 142 19.05 -18.99 -11.57
C ASN A 142 20.58 -19.12 -11.37
N ARG A 143 21.05 -19.52 -10.18
CA ARG A 143 22.46 -19.53 -9.79
C ARG A 143 23.16 -18.20 -10.04
N GLU A 144 22.53 -17.12 -9.61
CA GLU A 144 23.04 -15.77 -9.83
C GLU A 144 24.40 -15.55 -9.12
N PRO A 145 25.36 -14.87 -9.77
CA PRO A 145 26.76 -14.81 -9.30
C PRO A 145 26.96 -13.99 -8.02
N HIS A 146 25.98 -13.21 -7.58
CA HIS A 146 26.07 -12.41 -6.35
C HIS A 146 25.85 -13.23 -5.06
N LEU A 147 25.17 -14.39 -5.13
CA LEU A 147 24.80 -15.19 -3.97
C LEU A 147 25.96 -15.53 -3.02
N PRO A 148 27.18 -15.92 -3.49
CA PRO A 148 28.29 -16.20 -2.59
C PRO A 148 28.80 -15.00 -1.79
N GLN A 149 28.45 -13.77 -2.19
CA GLN A 149 28.85 -12.53 -1.54
C GLN A 149 27.73 -11.94 -0.66
N LEU A 150 26.53 -12.52 -0.70
CA LEU A 150 25.37 -12.04 0.01
C LEU A 150 25.56 -12.17 1.53
N ASP A 151 25.51 -11.05 2.24
CA ASP A 151 25.58 -10.96 3.71
C ASP A 151 24.23 -10.50 4.31
N PHE A 152 23.48 -9.67 3.56
CA PHE A 152 22.26 -9.06 4.04
C PHE A 152 21.34 -8.67 2.88
N PHE A 153 20.02 -8.81 3.05
CA PHE A 153 19.06 -8.22 2.12
C PHE A 153 17.89 -7.60 2.88
N THR A 154 17.28 -6.58 2.27
CA THR A 154 16.22 -5.80 2.92
C THR A 154 15.32 -5.11 1.89
N THR A 155 14.28 -4.42 2.39
CA THR A 155 13.41 -3.51 1.64
C THR A 155 14.03 -2.12 1.51
N LEU A 156 13.38 -1.23 0.76
CA LEU A 156 13.84 0.15 0.62
C LEU A 156 13.73 0.92 1.94
N ALA A 157 12.67 0.72 2.73
CA ALA A 157 12.53 1.34 4.06
C ALA A 157 13.64 0.88 5.00
N GLY A 158 13.91 -0.42 5.05
CA GLY A 158 15.00 -0.99 5.84
C GLY A 158 16.36 -0.48 5.42
N TYR A 159 16.62 -0.31 4.12
CA TYR A 159 17.88 0.26 3.62
C TYR A 159 18.08 1.71 4.09
N VAL A 160 17.09 2.57 3.90
CA VAL A 160 17.19 3.98 4.31
C VAL A 160 17.37 4.09 5.82
N HIS A 161 16.57 3.34 6.59
CA HIS A 161 16.68 3.27 8.04
C HIS A 161 18.09 2.83 8.49
N TRP A 162 18.62 1.72 7.93
CA TRP A 162 19.95 1.24 8.24
C TRP A 162 21.04 2.29 7.98
N GLN A 163 20.95 3.00 6.86
CA GLN A 163 21.92 4.04 6.51
C GLN A 163 21.86 5.26 7.45
N LEU A 164 20.70 5.53 8.08
CA LEU A 164 20.53 6.64 9.02
C LEU A 164 20.91 6.27 10.45
N THR A 165 20.66 5.02 10.86
CA THR A 165 20.81 4.56 12.24
C THR A 165 21.94 3.56 12.49
N GLY A 166 22.43 2.92 11.45
CA GLY A 166 23.36 1.78 11.54
C GLY A 166 22.69 0.45 11.91
N ARG A 167 21.36 0.42 12.19
CA ARG A 167 20.65 -0.79 12.60
C ARG A 167 19.91 -1.45 11.44
N LYS A 168 20.12 -2.77 11.27
CA LYS A 168 19.47 -3.63 10.27
C LYS A 168 18.17 -4.21 10.85
N VAL A 169 17.11 -3.41 10.88
CA VAL A 169 15.81 -3.76 11.46
C VAL A 169 14.66 -3.41 10.51
N LEU A 170 13.51 -4.06 10.68
CA LEU A 170 12.23 -3.71 10.04
C LEU A 170 11.08 -3.74 11.05
N GLY A 171 10.04 -2.98 10.80
CA GLY A 171 8.75 -3.15 11.45
C GLY A 171 8.05 -4.43 10.97
N GLU A 172 7.12 -4.94 11.76
CA GLU A 172 6.39 -6.19 11.47
C GLU A 172 5.63 -6.11 10.15
N GLY A 173 5.03 -4.95 9.85
CA GLY A 173 4.27 -4.75 8.62
C GLY A 173 5.14 -4.90 7.37
N ASP A 174 6.29 -4.23 7.31
CA ASP A 174 7.21 -4.32 6.16
C ASP A 174 7.92 -5.68 6.09
N ALA A 175 8.31 -6.23 7.24
CA ALA A 175 8.93 -7.56 7.33
C ALA A 175 8.00 -8.66 6.80
N SER A 176 6.68 -8.54 7.01
CA SER A 176 5.67 -9.47 6.50
C SER A 176 5.63 -9.54 4.96
N GLY A 177 6.09 -8.49 4.28
CA GLY A 177 6.26 -8.45 2.82
C GLY A 177 7.60 -8.99 2.33
N MET A 178 8.53 -9.29 3.23
CA MET A 178 9.80 -9.96 2.90
C MET A 178 9.70 -11.47 3.04
N PHE A 179 9.17 -11.91 4.19
CA PHE A 179 9.05 -13.32 4.58
C PHE A 179 7.85 -13.46 5.54
N PRO A 180 7.14 -14.62 5.57
CA PRO A 180 5.99 -14.81 6.46
C PRO A 180 6.30 -14.53 7.93
N ILE A 181 5.41 -13.80 8.60
CA ILE A 181 5.44 -13.49 10.03
C ILE A 181 4.49 -14.43 10.78
N ASP A 182 4.94 -14.94 11.92
CA ASP A 182 4.07 -15.57 12.91
C ASP A 182 3.45 -14.47 13.80
N SER A 183 2.18 -14.18 13.59
CA SER A 183 1.46 -13.14 14.35
C SER A 183 1.34 -13.44 15.86
N THR A 184 1.69 -14.65 16.32
CA THR A 184 1.69 -14.97 17.75
C THR A 184 3.00 -14.60 18.44
N THR A 185 4.11 -14.60 17.71
CA THR A 185 5.45 -14.32 18.24
C THR A 185 5.99 -12.96 17.80
N GLY A 186 5.42 -12.34 16.75
CA GLY A 186 5.87 -11.07 16.19
C GLY A 186 7.18 -11.18 15.40
N GLY A 187 7.60 -12.39 15.02
CA GLY A 187 8.82 -12.64 14.26
C GLY A 187 8.56 -13.45 13.00
N TYR A 188 9.61 -13.73 12.23
CA TYR A 188 9.50 -14.61 11.07
C TYR A 188 9.10 -16.03 11.48
N ASP A 189 8.22 -16.67 10.70
CA ASP A 189 7.75 -18.03 10.96
C ASP A 189 8.91 -19.04 10.93
N ALA A 190 9.22 -19.63 12.08
CA ALA A 190 10.37 -20.51 12.26
C ALA A 190 10.28 -21.80 11.42
N ALA A 191 9.07 -22.33 11.21
CA ALA A 191 8.87 -23.51 10.39
C ALA A 191 9.11 -23.22 8.91
N MET A 192 8.69 -22.04 8.44
CA MET A 192 8.91 -21.62 7.06
C MET A 192 10.37 -21.25 6.82
N LEU A 193 11.07 -20.62 7.79
CA LEU A 193 12.52 -20.40 7.72
C LEU A 193 13.29 -21.71 7.55
N ALA A 194 12.95 -22.75 8.33
CA ALA A 194 13.56 -24.08 8.21
C ALA A 194 13.28 -24.73 6.83
N LYS A 195 12.06 -24.59 6.32
CA LYS A 195 11.71 -25.08 4.98
C LYS A 195 12.48 -24.33 3.88
N PHE A 196 12.65 -23.01 4.01
CA PHE A 196 13.45 -22.22 3.06
C PHE A 196 14.90 -22.71 3.01
N ASN A 197 15.55 -22.87 4.19
CA ASN A 197 16.92 -23.38 4.26
C ASN A 197 17.05 -24.76 3.61
N ALA A 198 16.10 -25.67 3.85
CA ALA A 198 16.10 -26.98 3.24
C ALA A 198 15.93 -26.95 1.70
N LEU A 199 15.16 -25.98 1.18
CA LEU A 199 15.03 -25.77 -0.26
C LEU A 199 16.33 -25.18 -0.84
N ALA A 200 16.95 -24.23 -0.18
CA ALA A 200 18.23 -23.64 -0.57
C ALA A 200 19.36 -24.70 -0.62
N ASP A 201 19.41 -25.60 0.36
CA ASP A 201 20.35 -26.74 0.39
C ASP A 201 20.17 -27.65 -0.83
N LYS A 202 18.92 -27.96 -1.23
CA LYS A 202 18.63 -28.76 -2.43
C LYS A 202 19.12 -28.11 -3.72
N GLN A 203 19.12 -26.76 -3.78
CA GLN A 203 19.64 -26.00 -4.90
C GLN A 203 21.18 -25.89 -4.90
N GLY A 204 21.87 -26.43 -3.88
CA GLY A 204 23.30 -26.30 -3.71
C GLY A 204 23.75 -24.88 -3.30
N CYS A 205 22.85 -24.13 -2.71
CA CYS A 205 23.08 -22.77 -2.18
C CYS A 205 22.79 -22.75 -0.67
N PRO A 206 23.55 -23.48 0.18
CA PRO A 206 23.27 -23.54 1.61
C PRO A 206 23.38 -22.14 2.23
N VAL A 207 22.31 -21.70 2.85
CA VAL A 207 22.21 -20.40 3.54
C VAL A 207 21.50 -20.59 4.87
N ASP A 208 21.84 -19.75 5.84
CA ASP A 208 21.04 -19.52 7.03
C ASP A 208 20.27 -18.21 6.82
N ILE A 209 19.04 -18.32 6.32
CA ILE A 209 18.22 -17.15 5.95
C ILE A 209 18.03 -16.20 7.14
N VAL A 210 18.02 -16.70 8.38
CA VAL A 210 17.89 -15.87 9.59
C VAL A 210 19.02 -14.85 9.70
N LYS A 211 20.22 -15.19 9.27
CA LYS A 211 21.37 -14.27 9.28
C LYS A 211 21.32 -13.21 8.18
N LEU A 212 20.59 -13.50 7.11
CA LEU A 212 20.45 -12.60 5.96
C LEU A 212 19.30 -11.58 6.14
N LEU A 213 18.29 -11.92 6.96
CA LEU A 213 17.11 -11.08 7.20
C LEU A 213 17.38 -10.00 8.26
N PRO A 214 16.71 -8.83 8.16
CA PRO A 214 16.69 -7.83 9.22
C PRO A 214 15.95 -8.36 10.46
N THR A 215 16.30 -7.81 11.63
CA THR A 215 15.54 -8.08 12.86
C THR A 215 14.16 -7.43 12.80
N VAL A 216 13.12 -8.16 13.14
CA VAL A 216 11.73 -7.65 13.19
C VAL A 216 11.47 -6.96 14.53
N LEU A 217 10.82 -5.82 14.50
CA LEU A 217 10.43 -5.04 15.68
C LEU A 217 8.95 -4.62 15.58
N PRO A 218 8.15 -4.79 16.63
CA PRO A 218 6.78 -4.29 16.66
C PRO A 218 6.73 -2.76 16.73
N ALA A 219 5.61 -2.18 16.32
CA ALA A 219 5.40 -0.75 16.37
C ALA A 219 5.66 -0.16 17.78
N GLY A 220 6.32 0.98 17.83
CA GLY A 220 6.65 1.68 19.07
C GLY A 220 7.93 1.22 19.76
N GLU A 221 8.60 0.17 19.28
CA GLU A 221 9.88 -0.29 19.83
C GLU A 221 11.07 0.58 19.42
N ASP A 222 12.20 0.37 20.10
CA ASP A 222 13.43 1.12 19.81
C ASP A 222 14.13 0.59 18.56
N ALA A 223 14.17 1.40 17.52
CA ALA A 223 14.86 1.09 16.27
C ALA A 223 16.22 1.80 16.12
N GLY A 224 16.73 2.42 17.16
CA GLY A 224 18.02 3.11 17.17
C GLY A 224 17.89 4.62 17.12
N MET A 225 19.03 5.29 16.88
CA MET A 225 19.14 6.75 16.87
C MET A 225 19.82 7.22 15.60
N LEU A 226 19.49 8.43 15.16
CA LEU A 226 20.17 9.12 14.07
C LEU A 226 21.67 9.24 14.38
N THR A 227 22.52 8.65 13.57
CA THR A 227 23.98 8.74 13.72
C THR A 227 24.51 10.08 13.21
N VAL A 228 25.76 10.39 13.47
CA VAL A 228 26.42 11.60 12.92
C VAL A 228 26.46 11.54 11.40
N GLU A 229 26.79 10.37 10.85
CA GLU A 229 26.82 10.10 9.40
C GLU A 229 25.43 10.15 8.80
N GLY A 230 24.43 9.57 9.51
CA GLY A 230 23.04 9.60 9.11
C GLY A 230 22.46 11.02 9.07
N ALA A 231 22.79 11.85 10.06
CA ALA A 231 22.37 13.25 10.09
C ALA A 231 22.94 14.04 8.89
N LYS A 232 24.23 13.89 8.59
CA LYS A 232 24.88 14.50 7.41
C LYS A 232 24.32 13.99 6.09
N ARG A 233 23.91 12.71 6.05
CA ARG A 233 23.32 12.10 4.86
C ARG A 233 21.90 12.60 4.61
N LEU A 234 21.10 12.76 5.66
CA LEU A 234 19.74 13.29 5.56
C LEU A 234 19.73 14.78 5.29
N ASP A 235 20.55 15.52 6.04
CA ASP A 235 20.71 16.98 5.95
C ASP A 235 22.16 17.39 5.66
N PRO A 236 22.55 17.53 4.39
CA PRO A 236 23.91 17.96 4.01
C PRO A 236 24.27 19.37 4.49
N THR A 237 23.29 20.20 4.92
CA THR A 237 23.57 21.53 5.49
C THR A 237 24.19 21.45 6.88
N GLY A 238 24.04 20.32 7.59
CA GLY A 238 24.53 20.09 8.94
C GLY A 238 23.69 20.78 10.02
N THR A 239 22.48 21.23 9.69
CA THR A 239 21.55 21.84 10.65
C THR A 239 20.95 20.80 11.59
N LEU A 240 20.55 19.64 11.06
CA LEU A 240 19.97 18.53 11.81
C LEU A 240 21.03 17.87 12.71
N GLN A 241 20.72 17.73 13.99
CA GLN A 241 21.62 17.14 14.97
C GLN A 241 21.42 15.62 15.11
N PRO A 242 22.48 14.85 15.36
CA PRO A 242 22.37 13.42 15.63
C PRO A 242 21.73 13.14 16.99
N GLY A 243 21.41 11.85 17.26
CA GLY A 243 20.85 11.40 18.53
C GLY A 243 19.32 11.42 18.61
N ILE A 244 18.64 11.67 17.49
CA ILE A 244 17.18 11.61 17.41
C ILE A 244 16.73 10.14 17.36
N PRO A 245 15.77 9.71 18.20
CA PRO A 245 15.24 8.35 18.18
C PRO A 245 14.53 8.01 16.88
N PHE A 246 14.57 6.73 16.48
CA PHE A 246 13.81 6.18 15.36
C PHE A 246 12.81 5.12 15.84
N CYS A 247 11.60 5.13 15.27
CA CYS A 247 10.70 3.99 15.33
C CYS A 247 11.04 2.96 14.23
N PRO A 248 10.55 1.72 14.31
CA PRO A 248 10.76 0.70 13.28
C PRO A 248 10.32 1.20 11.89
N PRO A 249 11.11 0.98 10.84
CA PRO A 249 10.75 1.36 9.48
C PRO A 249 9.63 0.45 8.94
N GLU A 250 8.71 1.00 8.17
CA GLU A 250 7.50 0.30 7.73
C GLU A 250 7.27 0.37 6.22
N GLY A 251 6.40 -0.52 5.72
CA GLY A 251 5.89 -0.47 4.37
C GLY A 251 4.73 0.53 4.21
N ASP A 252 4.54 1.01 2.99
CA ASP A 252 3.47 1.97 2.63
C ASP A 252 2.06 1.43 2.91
N ALA A 253 1.84 0.12 2.79
CA ALA A 253 0.56 -0.50 3.12
C ALA A 253 0.24 -0.40 4.63
N GLY A 254 1.19 -0.74 5.51
CA GLY A 254 1.03 -0.63 6.95
C GLY A 254 0.83 0.82 7.42
N THR A 255 1.63 1.75 6.89
CA THR A 255 1.45 3.17 7.22
C THR A 255 0.14 3.75 6.67
N GLY A 256 -0.35 3.24 5.53
CA GLY A 256 -1.69 3.55 5.03
C GLY A 256 -2.80 3.11 5.98
N MET A 257 -2.68 1.94 6.60
CA MET A 257 -3.62 1.46 7.63
C MET A 257 -3.60 2.36 8.87
N VAL A 258 -2.43 2.81 9.31
CA VAL A 258 -2.28 3.75 10.42
C VAL A 258 -2.92 5.10 10.11
N ALA A 259 -2.66 5.66 8.93
CA ALA A 259 -3.22 6.93 8.47
C ALA A 259 -4.75 6.92 8.34
N THR A 260 -5.35 5.74 8.23
CA THR A 260 -6.80 5.56 8.10
C THR A 260 -7.46 4.93 9.33
N ASN A 261 -6.74 4.74 10.44
CA ASN A 261 -7.26 4.09 11.66
C ASN A 261 -7.83 2.68 11.41
N SER A 262 -7.19 1.90 10.56
CA SER A 262 -7.68 0.56 10.15
C SER A 262 -6.77 -0.58 10.63
N VAL A 263 -6.16 -0.44 11.82
CA VAL A 263 -5.25 -1.44 12.40
C VAL A 263 -5.93 -2.40 13.38
N ALA A 264 -7.15 -2.10 13.83
CA ALA A 264 -7.87 -2.95 14.77
C ALA A 264 -8.51 -4.16 14.06
N PRO A 265 -8.67 -5.32 14.74
CA PRO A 265 -9.40 -6.47 14.20
C PRO A 265 -10.79 -6.09 13.69
N ARG A 266 -11.23 -6.70 12.60
CA ARG A 266 -12.50 -6.45 11.89
C ARG A 266 -12.59 -5.08 11.23
N THR A 267 -11.50 -4.33 11.16
CA THR A 267 -11.44 -3.12 10.34
C THR A 267 -10.58 -3.35 9.13
N GLY A 268 -10.68 -2.49 8.16
CA GLY A 268 -9.81 -2.51 7.00
C GLY A 268 -9.81 -1.17 6.29
N ASN A 269 -8.90 -0.99 5.34
CA ASN A 269 -8.92 0.14 4.43
C ASN A 269 -9.04 -0.31 2.98
N VAL A 270 -9.54 0.59 2.15
CA VAL A 270 -9.59 0.45 0.70
C VAL A 270 -8.92 1.67 0.08
N SER A 271 -7.78 1.44 -0.55
CA SER A 271 -7.10 2.46 -1.34
C SER A 271 -7.46 2.30 -2.81
N ALA A 272 -8.08 3.32 -3.40
CA ALA A 272 -8.56 3.26 -4.79
C ALA A 272 -7.99 4.41 -5.63
N GLY A 273 -7.08 4.05 -6.52
CA GLY A 273 -6.42 4.90 -7.49
C GLY A 273 -6.38 4.22 -8.87
N THR A 274 -5.23 4.21 -9.53
CA THR A 274 -4.99 3.44 -10.76
C THR A 274 -5.25 1.95 -10.53
N SER A 275 -4.74 1.41 -9.43
CA SER A 275 -5.07 0.10 -8.85
C SER A 275 -5.99 0.27 -7.64
N ILE A 276 -6.53 -0.84 -7.13
CA ILE A 276 -7.30 -0.86 -5.89
C ILE A 276 -6.86 -2.03 -5.03
N PHE A 277 -6.76 -1.79 -3.73
CA PHE A 277 -6.56 -2.87 -2.78
C PHE A 277 -7.40 -2.65 -1.52
N ALA A 278 -7.80 -3.77 -0.91
CA ALA A 278 -8.39 -3.78 0.43
C ALA A 278 -7.46 -4.56 1.37
N MET A 279 -7.25 -4.02 2.55
CA MET A 279 -6.54 -4.67 3.64
C MET A 279 -7.50 -4.85 4.81
N VAL A 280 -7.73 -6.09 5.23
CA VAL A 280 -8.69 -6.43 6.29
C VAL A 280 -7.95 -7.12 7.42
N VAL A 281 -8.03 -6.54 8.63
CA VAL A 281 -7.40 -7.13 9.84
C VAL A 281 -8.24 -8.31 10.32
N LEU A 282 -7.59 -9.46 10.37
CA LEU A 282 -8.21 -10.74 10.70
C LEU A 282 -8.24 -10.99 12.22
N GLU A 283 -9.25 -11.72 12.69
CA GLU A 283 -9.30 -12.25 14.06
C GLU A 283 -8.74 -13.68 14.16
N LYS A 284 -8.73 -14.38 13.03
CA LYS A 284 -8.28 -15.77 12.92
C LYS A 284 -7.65 -16.00 11.55
N PRO A 285 -6.73 -16.96 11.41
CA PRO A 285 -6.18 -17.35 10.11
C PRO A 285 -7.27 -17.82 9.15
N LEU A 286 -7.02 -17.67 7.83
CA LEU A 286 -7.83 -18.27 6.78
C LEU A 286 -7.69 -19.80 6.84
N SER A 287 -8.73 -20.53 6.41
CA SER A 287 -8.77 -22.01 6.50
C SER A 287 -7.81 -22.70 5.52
N LYS A 288 -7.42 -22.03 4.44
CA LYS A 288 -6.53 -22.53 3.40
C LYS A 288 -5.78 -21.39 2.71
N VAL A 289 -4.85 -21.74 1.85
CA VAL A 289 -4.13 -20.81 0.98
C VAL A 289 -5.04 -20.37 -0.18
N TYR A 290 -5.07 -19.07 -0.42
CA TYR A 290 -5.74 -18.43 -1.56
C TYR A 290 -4.70 -17.65 -2.35
N PRO A 291 -4.43 -17.98 -3.61
CA PRO A 291 -3.50 -17.24 -4.46
C PRO A 291 -3.91 -15.77 -4.70
N GLU A 292 -5.20 -15.48 -4.54
CA GLU A 292 -5.80 -14.16 -4.70
C GLU A 292 -5.64 -13.26 -3.49
N ILE A 293 -5.19 -13.83 -2.34
CA ILE A 293 -5.06 -13.12 -1.06
C ILE A 293 -3.60 -13.11 -0.63
N ASP A 294 -3.05 -11.93 -0.44
CA ASP A 294 -1.74 -11.78 0.17
C ASP A 294 -1.90 -11.63 1.69
N MET A 295 -1.16 -12.44 2.44
CA MET A 295 -1.17 -12.39 3.89
C MET A 295 0.01 -11.55 4.37
N VAL A 296 -0.29 -10.39 4.95
CA VAL A 296 0.69 -9.48 5.58
C VAL A 296 0.27 -9.19 7.02
N THR A 297 0.93 -8.25 7.69
CA THR A 297 0.55 -7.83 9.05
C THR A 297 0.36 -6.32 9.14
N THR A 298 -0.35 -5.90 10.19
CA THR A 298 -0.31 -4.51 10.65
C THR A 298 1.07 -4.19 11.25
N PRO A 299 1.44 -2.92 11.47
CA PRO A 299 2.68 -2.55 12.16
C PRO A 299 2.82 -3.09 13.58
N ASP A 300 1.73 -3.50 14.22
CA ASP A 300 1.69 -4.15 15.55
C ASP A 300 1.38 -5.65 15.47
N GLY A 301 1.61 -6.29 14.31
CA GLY A 301 1.68 -7.73 14.11
C GLY A 301 0.37 -8.47 13.89
N ALA A 302 -0.79 -7.79 13.88
CA ALA A 302 -2.05 -8.45 13.59
C ALA A 302 -2.11 -8.92 12.12
N ALA A 303 -2.61 -10.14 11.88
CA ALA A 303 -2.72 -10.70 10.54
C ALA A 303 -3.68 -9.89 9.67
N VAL A 304 -3.29 -9.64 8.43
CA VAL A 304 -4.05 -8.88 7.45
C VAL A 304 -4.21 -9.69 6.17
N ALA A 305 -5.44 -9.81 5.69
CA ALA A 305 -5.72 -10.30 4.35
C ALA A 305 -5.78 -9.11 3.38
N MET A 306 -4.91 -9.11 2.38
CA MET A 306 -4.87 -8.09 1.34
C MET A 306 -5.39 -8.64 0.02
N VAL A 307 -6.44 -8.03 -0.52
CA VAL A 307 -6.92 -8.22 -1.89
C VAL A 307 -6.34 -7.10 -2.72
N HIS A 308 -5.47 -7.40 -3.67
CA HIS A 308 -4.87 -6.41 -4.56
C HIS A 308 -5.35 -6.62 -6.00
N CYS A 309 -5.87 -5.57 -6.63
CA CYS A 309 -6.32 -5.56 -8.02
C CYS A 309 -5.56 -4.47 -8.80
N ASN A 310 -5.02 -4.85 -9.95
CA ASN A 310 -4.21 -3.95 -10.79
C ASN A 310 -5.06 -2.87 -11.50
N ASN A 311 -6.35 -3.15 -11.71
CA ASN A 311 -7.23 -2.33 -12.53
C ASN A 311 -8.34 -1.69 -11.68
N CYS A 312 -8.40 -0.34 -11.68
CA CYS A 312 -9.46 0.40 -10.98
C CYS A 312 -9.92 1.61 -11.82
N THR A 313 -9.32 2.80 -11.65
CA THR A 313 -9.86 4.04 -12.24
C THR A 313 -9.28 4.40 -13.60
N SER A 314 -8.32 3.68 -14.14
CA SER A 314 -7.64 4.08 -15.39
C SER A 314 -8.58 4.14 -16.60
N ASP A 315 -9.40 3.12 -16.78
CA ASP A 315 -10.41 3.10 -17.86
C ASP A 315 -11.53 4.12 -17.60
N LEU A 316 -12.00 4.25 -16.37
CA LEU A 316 -12.96 5.30 -15.97
C LEU A 316 -12.43 6.71 -16.30
N ASN A 317 -11.14 6.97 -16.05
CA ASN A 317 -10.51 8.24 -16.38
C ASN A 317 -10.50 8.50 -17.89
N ALA A 318 -10.20 7.48 -18.71
CA ALA A 318 -10.24 7.59 -20.18
C ALA A 318 -11.65 7.92 -20.69
N TRP A 319 -12.70 7.33 -20.14
CA TRP A 319 -14.08 7.68 -20.45
C TRP A 319 -14.44 9.12 -20.05
N VAL A 320 -13.99 9.59 -18.89
CA VAL A 320 -14.22 10.99 -18.46
C VAL A 320 -13.45 11.95 -19.38
N ASP A 321 -12.25 11.62 -19.83
CA ASP A 321 -11.49 12.42 -20.79
C ASP A 321 -12.22 12.52 -22.13
N LEU A 322 -12.76 11.42 -22.64
CA LEU A 322 -13.58 11.40 -23.86
C LEU A 322 -14.83 12.28 -23.73
N LEU A 323 -15.50 12.23 -22.58
CA LEU A 323 -16.69 13.05 -22.30
C LEU A 323 -16.30 14.54 -22.18
N ALA A 324 -15.13 14.86 -21.61
CA ALA A 324 -14.60 16.23 -21.57
C ALA A 324 -14.33 16.78 -22.98
N GLU A 325 -13.74 16.00 -23.88
CA GLU A 325 -13.55 16.37 -25.28
C GLU A 325 -14.87 16.64 -25.99
N SER A 326 -15.87 15.76 -25.76
CA SER A 326 -17.22 15.95 -26.32
C SER A 326 -17.89 17.23 -25.82
N ALA A 327 -17.78 17.52 -24.52
CA ALA A 327 -18.30 18.75 -23.93
C ALA A 327 -17.61 20.00 -24.52
N ALA A 328 -16.30 19.97 -24.69
CA ALA A 328 -15.54 21.05 -25.29
C ALA A 328 -15.94 21.32 -26.75
N LEU A 329 -16.19 20.26 -27.53
CA LEU A 329 -16.71 20.39 -28.93
C LEU A 329 -18.09 21.07 -28.97
N CYS A 330 -18.92 20.87 -27.93
CA CYS A 330 -20.22 21.54 -27.78
C CYS A 330 -20.11 22.97 -27.20
N GLY A 331 -18.89 23.47 -26.97
CA GLY A 331 -18.67 24.82 -26.43
C GLY A 331 -18.77 24.90 -24.88
N ALA A 332 -18.86 23.77 -24.17
CA ALA A 332 -18.88 23.73 -22.72
C ALA A 332 -17.43 23.57 -22.20
N GLY A 333 -16.81 24.70 -21.81
CA GLY A 333 -15.54 24.68 -21.06
C GLY A 333 -15.80 24.28 -19.60
N ILE A 334 -15.53 23.04 -19.22
CA ILE A 334 -15.68 22.56 -17.84
C ILE A 334 -14.36 22.07 -17.30
N ASP A 335 -14.04 22.45 -16.04
CA ASP A 335 -12.90 21.88 -15.32
C ASP A 335 -13.08 20.37 -15.12
N LYS A 336 -12.02 19.61 -15.30
CA LYS A 336 -12.04 18.14 -15.19
C LYS A 336 -12.54 17.66 -13.83
N GLY A 337 -12.15 18.30 -12.73
CA GLY A 337 -12.63 17.96 -11.38
C GLY A 337 -14.14 18.21 -11.20
N ALA A 338 -14.63 19.33 -11.75
CA ALA A 338 -16.06 19.64 -11.77
C ALA A 338 -16.83 18.61 -12.63
N LEU A 339 -16.28 18.21 -13.78
CA LEU A 339 -16.90 17.19 -14.64
C LEU A 339 -16.99 15.85 -13.93
N PHE A 340 -15.93 15.41 -13.23
CA PHE A 340 -15.98 14.21 -12.40
C PHE A 340 -17.11 14.28 -11.38
N THR A 341 -17.23 15.38 -10.66
CA THR A 341 -18.29 15.57 -9.65
C THR A 341 -19.68 15.48 -10.27
N LEU A 342 -19.90 16.09 -11.44
CA LEU A 342 -21.18 16.02 -12.15
C LEU A 342 -21.51 14.60 -12.59
N LEU A 343 -20.57 13.92 -13.24
CA LEU A 343 -20.76 12.56 -13.77
C LEU A 343 -20.96 11.53 -12.65
N PHE A 344 -20.25 11.67 -11.53
CA PHE A 344 -20.43 10.81 -10.37
C PHE A 344 -21.81 11.01 -9.75
N ASN A 345 -22.26 12.25 -9.56
CA ASN A 345 -23.62 12.52 -9.07
C ASN A 345 -24.69 12.03 -10.05
N GLU A 346 -24.48 12.19 -11.36
CA GLU A 346 -25.40 11.66 -12.39
C GLU A 346 -25.54 10.13 -12.28
N SER A 347 -24.48 9.40 -11.92
CA SER A 347 -24.53 7.95 -11.74
C SER A 347 -25.55 7.49 -10.69
N LEU A 348 -25.90 8.35 -9.72
CA LEU A 348 -26.90 8.04 -8.69
C LEU A 348 -28.33 7.89 -9.26
N HIS A 349 -28.60 8.47 -10.43
CA HIS A 349 -29.87 8.34 -11.16
C HIS A 349 -29.93 7.06 -12.01
N GLY A 350 -28.83 6.31 -12.13
CA GLY A 350 -28.78 5.04 -12.84
C GLY A 350 -29.55 3.93 -12.14
N ALA A 351 -30.01 2.94 -12.91
CA ALA A 351 -30.61 1.73 -12.35
C ALA A 351 -29.58 0.96 -11.48
N PRO A 352 -30.00 0.32 -10.38
CA PRO A 352 -29.09 -0.39 -9.48
C PRO A 352 -28.24 -1.48 -10.15
N ASP A 353 -28.74 -2.10 -11.24
CA ASP A 353 -28.06 -3.09 -12.08
C ASP A 353 -27.32 -2.48 -13.29
N CYS A 354 -27.16 -1.16 -13.33
CA CYS A 354 -26.55 -0.41 -14.44
C CYS A 354 -27.30 -0.54 -15.78
N GLY A 355 -28.57 -0.93 -15.77
CA GLY A 355 -29.39 -1.08 -16.98
C GLY A 355 -28.84 -2.06 -18.01
N GLY A 356 -28.09 -3.07 -17.59
CA GLY A 356 -27.48 -4.07 -18.44
C GLY A 356 -26.24 -3.62 -19.23
N ILE A 357 -25.56 -2.55 -18.79
CA ILE A 357 -24.27 -2.09 -19.32
C ILE A 357 -23.16 -2.68 -18.46
N THR A 358 -22.15 -3.29 -19.10
CA THR A 358 -21.09 -4.00 -18.39
C THR A 358 -19.73 -3.66 -19.00
N PRO A 359 -19.02 -2.63 -18.48
CA PRO A 359 -17.62 -2.43 -18.80
C PRO A 359 -16.74 -3.43 -18.07
N VAL A 360 -15.68 -3.92 -18.72
CA VAL A 360 -14.53 -4.58 -18.11
C VAL A 360 -13.36 -3.62 -18.24
N ASN A 361 -12.85 -3.15 -17.12
CA ASN A 361 -11.89 -2.03 -17.05
C ASN A 361 -10.41 -2.48 -17.05
N TYR A 362 -10.11 -3.66 -17.57
CA TYR A 362 -8.75 -4.21 -17.55
C TYR A 362 -7.88 -3.59 -18.65
N ILE A 363 -6.85 -2.87 -18.21
CA ILE A 363 -5.78 -2.35 -19.08
C ILE A 363 -4.46 -3.11 -18.86
N SER A 364 -4.43 -4.00 -17.88
CA SER A 364 -3.29 -4.86 -17.54
C SER A 364 -3.79 -6.20 -17.01
N GLY A 365 -2.88 -7.14 -16.81
CA GLY A 365 -3.19 -8.43 -16.17
C GLY A 365 -3.80 -8.24 -14.78
N GLU A 366 -4.55 -9.26 -14.32
CA GLU A 366 -5.29 -9.22 -13.05
C GLU A 366 -5.21 -10.56 -12.32
N SER A 367 -4.53 -10.53 -11.16
CA SER A 367 -4.26 -11.75 -10.37
C SER A 367 -5.53 -12.39 -9.81
N VAL A 368 -6.48 -11.59 -9.33
CA VAL A 368 -7.75 -12.08 -8.75
C VAL A 368 -8.58 -12.88 -9.77
N THR A 369 -8.44 -12.57 -11.05
CA THR A 369 -9.16 -13.27 -12.13
C THR A 369 -8.27 -14.15 -13.01
N HIS A 370 -6.98 -14.30 -12.65
CA HIS A 370 -6.00 -15.11 -13.37
C HIS A 370 -5.92 -14.75 -14.86
N LEU A 371 -5.76 -13.46 -15.15
CA LEU A 371 -5.53 -12.92 -16.49
C LEU A 371 -4.16 -12.26 -16.55
N ASP A 372 -3.32 -12.69 -17.51
CA ASP A 372 -1.94 -12.17 -17.65
C ASP A 372 -1.89 -10.82 -18.37
N ALA A 373 -2.93 -10.45 -19.09
CA ALA A 373 -3.08 -9.17 -19.77
C ALA A 373 -4.54 -8.69 -19.71
N GLY A 374 -4.79 -7.44 -20.11
CA GLY A 374 -6.14 -6.89 -20.15
C GLY A 374 -6.40 -6.08 -21.43
N VAL A 375 -7.65 -6.04 -21.85
CA VAL A 375 -8.17 -5.22 -22.96
C VAL A 375 -9.51 -4.63 -22.51
N PRO A 376 -9.65 -3.31 -22.33
CA PRO A 376 -10.92 -2.73 -21.90
C PRO A 376 -12.06 -3.07 -22.85
N LEU A 377 -13.16 -3.60 -22.30
CA LEU A 377 -14.35 -3.94 -23.06
C LEU A 377 -15.57 -3.17 -22.57
N LEU A 378 -16.46 -2.80 -23.48
CA LEU A 378 -17.78 -2.31 -23.14
C LEU A 378 -18.85 -3.20 -23.76
N LEU A 379 -19.54 -3.96 -22.94
CA LEU A 379 -20.59 -4.86 -23.35
C LEU A 379 -21.96 -4.30 -23.02
N ARG A 380 -22.89 -4.43 -23.95
CA ARG A 380 -24.32 -4.14 -23.75
C ARG A 380 -25.17 -5.00 -24.66
N ARG A 381 -26.37 -5.32 -24.18
CA ARG A 381 -27.36 -6.04 -24.97
C ARG A 381 -28.23 -5.04 -25.74
N PRO A 382 -28.94 -5.49 -26.78
CA PRO A 382 -29.85 -4.62 -27.55
C PRO A 382 -30.94 -3.96 -26.68
N ASP A 383 -31.32 -4.61 -25.58
CA ASP A 383 -32.34 -4.15 -24.61
C ASP A 383 -31.77 -3.36 -23.42
N SER A 384 -30.45 -3.12 -23.39
CA SER A 384 -29.83 -2.33 -22.32
C SER A 384 -30.32 -0.88 -22.32
N ALA A 385 -30.60 -0.35 -21.13
CA ALA A 385 -30.96 1.06 -20.95
C ALA A 385 -29.68 1.93 -21.03
N PHE A 386 -29.28 2.29 -22.24
CA PHE A 386 -28.04 3.01 -22.49
C PHE A 386 -28.21 4.52 -22.26
N THR A 387 -28.12 4.92 -20.99
CA THR A 387 -28.16 6.31 -20.54
C THR A 387 -26.83 6.72 -19.90
N LEU A 388 -26.55 8.04 -19.81
CA LEU A 388 -25.34 8.54 -19.15
C LEU A 388 -25.27 8.10 -17.68
N ALA A 389 -26.39 8.14 -16.97
CA ALA A 389 -26.48 7.70 -15.58
C ALA A 389 -26.07 6.22 -15.40
N ASN A 390 -26.65 5.33 -16.21
CA ASN A 390 -26.31 3.90 -16.19
C ASN A 390 -24.87 3.64 -16.63
N PHE A 391 -24.39 4.35 -17.66
CA PHE A 391 -23.05 4.21 -18.14
C PHE A 391 -22.01 4.61 -17.07
N MET A 392 -22.19 5.75 -16.41
CA MET A 392 -21.28 6.20 -15.36
C MET A 392 -21.33 5.29 -14.14
N ARG A 393 -22.53 4.84 -13.73
CA ARG A 393 -22.66 3.87 -12.65
C ARG A 393 -21.93 2.58 -12.96
N ALA A 394 -22.09 2.04 -14.16
CA ALA A 394 -21.43 0.81 -14.60
C ALA A 394 -19.89 0.92 -14.55
N ASN A 395 -19.34 2.06 -14.98
CA ASN A 395 -17.90 2.29 -14.93
C ASN A 395 -17.37 2.42 -13.48
N ILE A 396 -18.12 3.04 -12.57
CA ILE A 396 -17.74 3.07 -11.15
C ILE A 396 -17.88 1.68 -10.51
N TYR A 397 -18.90 0.91 -10.84
CA TYR A 397 -19.06 -0.47 -10.39
C TYR A 397 -17.94 -1.37 -10.90
N SER A 398 -17.53 -1.21 -12.17
CA SER A 398 -16.42 -1.94 -12.76
C SER A 398 -15.11 -1.71 -11.99
N ALA A 399 -14.86 -0.49 -11.51
CA ALA A 399 -13.69 -0.17 -10.69
C ALA A 399 -13.64 -0.97 -9.37
N PHE A 400 -14.79 -1.43 -8.85
CA PHE A 400 -14.89 -2.22 -7.62
C PHE A 400 -15.15 -3.71 -7.87
N ALA A 401 -15.45 -4.12 -9.10
CA ALA A 401 -15.94 -5.48 -9.39
C ALA A 401 -14.92 -6.56 -9.02
N THR A 402 -13.67 -6.40 -9.40
CA THR A 402 -12.61 -7.37 -9.10
C THR A 402 -12.30 -7.41 -7.61
N LEU A 403 -12.26 -6.25 -6.94
CA LEU A 403 -12.11 -6.19 -5.49
C LEU A 403 -13.23 -6.94 -4.78
N ALA A 404 -14.48 -6.78 -5.23
CA ALA A 404 -15.64 -7.50 -4.66
C ALA A 404 -15.50 -9.02 -4.81
N MET A 405 -14.92 -9.51 -5.91
CA MET A 405 -14.63 -10.93 -6.11
C MET A 405 -13.60 -11.45 -5.10
N GLY A 406 -12.55 -10.68 -4.83
CA GLY A 406 -11.57 -11.03 -3.80
C GLY A 406 -12.14 -10.96 -2.38
N LEU A 407 -12.96 -9.95 -2.07
CA LEU A 407 -13.65 -9.84 -0.77
C LEU A 407 -14.70 -10.95 -0.56
N GLU A 408 -15.23 -11.54 -1.62
CA GLU A 408 -16.11 -12.71 -1.52
C GLU A 408 -15.39 -13.91 -0.89
N ILE A 409 -14.09 -14.08 -1.15
CA ILE A 409 -13.26 -15.12 -0.51
C ILE A 409 -13.27 -14.91 1.01
N LEU A 410 -13.09 -13.68 1.49
CA LEU A 410 -13.11 -13.37 2.93
C LEU A 410 -14.51 -13.63 3.54
N ARG A 411 -15.59 -13.35 2.80
CA ARG A 411 -16.97 -13.68 3.24
C ARG A 411 -17.17 -15.18 3.38
N GLN A 412 -16.68 -15.98 2.44
CA GLN A 412 -16.77 -17.45 2.49
C GLN A 412 -15.97 -18.02 3.68
N GLU A 413 -14.86 -17.36 4.05
CA GLU A 413 -14.08 -17.66 5.26
C GLU A 413 -14.73 -17.15 6.57
N ASN A 414 -15.90 -16.51 6.49
CA ASN A 414 -16.60 -15.89 7.61
C ASN A 414 -15.74 -14.83 8.33
N VAL A 415 -14.96 -14.07 7.56
CA VAL A 415 -14.23 -12.91 8.09
C VAL A 415 -15.22 -11.79 8.36
N ALA A 416 -15.32 -11.38 9.62
CA ALA A 416 -16.18 -10.26 10.01
C ALA A 416 -15.48 -8.93 9.67
N VAL A 417 -16.21 -8.00 9.05
CA VAL A 417 -15.74 -6.65 8.73
C VAL A 417 -16.75 -5.64 9.31
N ASN A 418 -16.33 -4.91 10.34
CA ASN A 418 -17.18 -3.88 10.98
C ASN A 418 -17.20 -2.59 10.16
N THR A 419 -16.06 -2.22 9.56
CA THR A 419 -15.95 -1.04 8.69
C THR A 419 -14.75 -1.14 7.76
N LEU A 420 -14.88 -0.56 6.57
CA LEU A 420 -13.79 -0.30 5.64
C LEU A 420 -13.58 1.20 5.51
N LEU A 421 -12.34 1.65 5.58
CA LEU A 421 -11.97 3.05 5.42
C LEU A 421 -11.55 3.31 3.97
N GLY A 422 -12.43 4.02 3.22
CA GLY A 422 -12.21 4.33 1.82
C GLY A 422 -11.37 5.59 1.64
N HIS A 423 -10.30 5.51 0.83
CA HIS A 423 -9.52 6.67 0.44
C HIS A 423 -9.00 6.55 -1.01
N GLY A 424 -8.51 7.67 -1.55
CA GLY A 424 -8.05 7.77 -2.92
C GLY A 424 -8.94 8.63 -3.81
N GLY A 425 -8.53 8.80 -5.06
CA GLY A 425 -9.14 9.77 -5.98
C GLY A 425 -10.63 9.55 -6.26
N ILE A 426 -11.08 8.32 -6.28
CA ILE A 426 -12.48 7.97 -6.57
C ILE A 426 -13.46 8.47 -5.48
N PHE A 427 -12.98 8.67 -4.24
CA PHE A 427 -13.81 9.12 -3.12
C PHE A 427 -13.91 10.66 -3.01
N LYS A 428 -13.29 11.43 -3.92
CA LYS A 428 -13.34 12.90 -3.90
C LYS A 428 -14.76 13.47 -4.08
N THR A 429 -15.65 12.76 -4.78
CA THR A 429 -17.07 13.12 -4.83
C THR A 429 -17.79 12.49 -3.62
N PRO A 430 -18.21 13.30 -2.62
CA PRO A 430 -18.74 12.76 -1.38
C PRO A 430 -19.95 11.83 -1.58
N GLY A 431 -19.94 10.70 -0.89
CA GLY A 431 -21.07 9.78 -0.81
C GLY A 431 -21.27 8.85 -2.01
N VAL A 432 -20.73 9.13 -3.21
CA VAL A 432 -21.02 8.33 -4.42
C VAL A 432 -20.25 7.01 -4.42
N ALA A 433 -18.92 7.07 -4.59
CA ALA A 433 -18.09 5.86 -4.59
C ALA A 433 -18.15 5.13 -3.24
N GLN A 434 -18.33 5.85 -2.14
CA GLN A 434 -18.52 5.30 -0.80
C GLN A 434 -19.77 4.40 -0.74
N ARG A 435 -20.91 4.85 -1.26
CA ARG A 435 -22.17 4.08 -1.36
C ARG A 435 -21.94 2.79 -2.18
N TYR A 436 -21.30 2.93 -3.33
CA TYR A 436 -21.10 1.80 -4.24
C TYR A 436 -20.10 0.78 -3.68
N LEU A 437 -19.05 1.25 -3.01
CA LEU A 437 -18.14 0.34 -2.31
C LEU A 437 -18.83 -0.37 -1.14
N ALA A 438 -19.68 0.32 -0.38
CA ALA A 438 -20.45 -0.32 0.71
C ALA A 438 -21.33 -1.45 0.16
N ALA A 439 -21.99 -1.24 -0.98
CA ALA A 439 -22.79 -2.27 -1.65
C ALA A 439 -21.92 -3.43 -2.15
N ALA A 440 -20.78 -3.13 -2.79
CA ALA A 440 -19.84 -4.11 -3.33
C ALA A 440 -19.20 -4.99 -2.24
N ALA A 441 -18.76 -4.36 -1.15
CA ALA A 441 -18.11 -5.04 -0.04
C ALA A 441 -19.11 -5.72 0.92
N GLY A 442 -20.38 -5.30 0.93
CA GLY A 442 -21.35 -5.77 1.92
C GLY A 442 -21.01 -5.34 3.36
N ALA A 443 -20.25 -4.27 3.53
CA ALA A 443 -19.77 -3.76 4.80
C ALA A 443 -19.92 -2.23 4.86
N PRO A 444 -20.02 -1.61 6.06
CA PRO A 444 -19.98 -0.17 6.20
C PRO A 444 -18.68 0.42 5.65
N VAL A 445 -18.78 1.54 4.94
CA VAL A 445 -17.62 2.27 4.42
C VAL A 445 -17.56 3.65 5.05
N THR A 446 -16.41 3.99 5.63
CA THR A 446 -16.14 5.28 6.25
C THR A 446 -15.12 6.05 5.39
N CYS A 447 -15.38 7.32 5.12
CA CYS A 447 -14.42 8.24 4.52
C CYS A 447 -14.09 9.34 5.53
N MET A 448 -12.80 9.61 5.74
CA MET A 448 -12.29 10.66 6.63
C MET A 448 -11.78 11.85 5.83
N GLU A 449 -11.93 13.07 6.36
CA GLU A 449 -11.39 14.27 5.73
C GLU A 449 -9.85 14.26 5.68
N THR A 450 -9.20 13.63 6.66
CA THR A 450 -7.74 13.51 6.78
C THR A 450 -7.12 12.41 5.94
N ALA A 451 -7.92 11.56 5.29
CA ALA A 451 -7.43 10.41 4.52
C ALA A 451 -6.54 10.75 3.30
N GLY A 452 -6.39 12.04 2.97
CA GLY A 452 -5.54 12.52 1.87
C GLY A 452 -4.05 12.69 2.23
N GLU A 453 -3.65 12.56 3.50
CA GLU A 453 -2.27 12.83 3.94
C GLU A 453 -1.29 11.69 3.60
N GLY A 454 -1.78 10.46 3.40
CA GLY A 454 -1.02 9.31 2.89
C GLY A 454 -0.08 8.64 3.90
N GLY A 455 0.81 7.77 3.39
CA GLY A 455 1.67 6.93 4.20
C GLY A 455 2.75 7.68 4.99
N SER A 456 3.23 8.82 4.49
CA SER A 456 4.17 9.67 5.25
C SER A 456 3.56 10.21 6.55
N TYR A 457 2.27 10.55 6.53
CA TYR A 457 1.53 10.89 7.74
C TYR A 457 1.39 9.68 8.67
N GLY A 458 1.00 8.51 8.13
CA GLY A 458 0.95 7.27 8.91
C GLY A 458 2.30 6.93 9.55
N MET A 459 3.41 7.15 8.85
CA MET A 459 4.75 6.96 9.40
C MET A 459 5.08 7.97 10.52
N ALA A 460 4.66 9.24 10.35
CA ALA A 460 4.80 10.24 11.41
C ALA A 460 3.97 9.88 12.65
N LEU A 461 2.79 9.28 12.46
CA LEU A 461 1.95 8.77 13.56
C LEU A 461 2.59 7.58 14.29
N LEU A 462 3.27 6.67 13.59
CA LEU A 462 4.05 5.58 14.22
C LEU A 462 5.23 6.14 15.02
N ALA A 463 5.90 7.18 14.52
CA ALA A 463 6.93 7.89 15.26
C ALA A 463 6.35 8.62 16.49
N ALA A 464 5.15 9.22 16.36
CA ALA A 464 4.45 9.84 17.48
C ALA A 464 3.98 8.80 18.52
N TYR A 465 3.51 7.64 18.07
CA TYR A 465 3.17 6.51 18.96
C TYR A 465 4.37 6.09 19.80
N ARG A 466 5.54 5.91 19.20
CA ARG A 466 6.77 5.61 19.95
C ARG A 466 7.09 6.70 20.99
N LEU A 467 6.89 7.96 20.64
CA LEU A 467 7.25 9.11 21.50
C LEU A 467 6.26 9.34 22.64
N HIS A 468 4.95 9.12 22.42
CA HIS A 468 3.88 9.62 23.29
C HIS A 468 2.91 8.55 23.80
N ARG A 469 3.10 7.25 23.45
CA ARG A 469 2.23 6.18 23.97
C ARG A 469 2.37 6.08 25.49
N ALA A 470 1.28 5.77 26.16
CA ALA A 470 1.30 5.37 27.57
C ALA A 470 1.84 3.94 27.72
N ASP A 471 2.29 3.59 28.89
CA ASP A 471 2.75 2.22 29.18
C ASP A 471 1.64 1.20 28.93
N GLY A 472 1.92 0.21 28.09
CA GLY A 472 0.97 -0.83 27.71
C GLY A 472 -0.14 -0.37 26.74
N GLU A 473 -0.12 0.85 26.23
CA GLU A 473 -1.09 1.32 25.26
C GLU A 473 -0.85 0.69 23.89
N THR A 474 -1.89 0.07 23.30
CA THR A 474 -1.83 -0.50 21.96
C THR A 474 -1.86 0.60 20.89
N LEU A 475 -1.36 0.28 19.69
CA LEU A 475 -1.40 1.21 18.55
C LEU A 475 -2.84 1.68 18.26
N ALA A 476 -3.80 0.76 18.19
CA ALA A 476 -5.21 1.10 17.95
C ALA A 476 -5.78 2.03 19.04
N ALA A 477 -5.48 1.80 20.33
CA ALA A 477 -5.93 2.66 21.42
C ALA A 477 -5.34 4.08 21.31
N TYR A 478 -4.04 4.17 21.02
CA TYR A 478 -3.35 5.45 20.80
C TYR A 478 -3.96 6.24 19.64
N LEU A 479 -4.16 5.60 18.49
CA LEU A 479 -4.75 6.24 17.31
C LEU A 479 -6.15 6.77 17.62
N ASN A 480 -7.00 5.98 18.26
CA ASN A 480 -8.34 6.41 18.64
C ASN A 480 -8.34 7.58 19.62
N ARG A 481 -7.41 7.59 20.58
CA ARG A 481 -7.34 8.64 21.61
C ARG A 481 -6.70 9.93 21.12
N CYS A 482 -5.58 9.83 20.40
CA CYS A 482 -4.75 10.99 20.07
C CYS A 482 -4.97 11.55 18.68
N VAL A 483 -5.38 10.70 17.73
CA VAL A 483 -5.40 11.09 16.32
C VAL A 483 -6.82 11.27 15.81
N PHE A 484 -7.69 10.30 16.09
CA PHE A 484 -9.00 10.20 15.45
C PHE A 484 -10.17 10.50 16.40
N ALA A 485 -9.92 10.92 17.67
CA ALA A 485 -10.97 11.23 18.63
C ALA A 485 -11.98 12.28 18.10
N ASP A 486 -11.49 13.31 17.42
CA ASP A 486 -12.29 14.41 16.87
C ASP A 486 -12.31 14.41 15.34
N ALA A 487 -11.91 13.31 14.69
CA ALA A 487 -11.85 13.24 13.23
C ALA A 487 -13.25 13.30 12.60
N GLN A 488 -13.43 14.24 11.69
CA GLN A 488 -14.65 14.32 10.89
C GLN A 488 -14.68 13.19 9.87
N SER A 489 -15.75 12.40 9.89
CA SER A 489 -15.91 11.27 8.98
C SER A 489 -17.37 11.10 8.59
N THR A 490 -17.60 10.45 7.45
CA THR A 490 -18.91 10.01 7.02
C THR A 490 -18.91 8.50 6.88
N THR A 491 -19.92 7.82 7.39
CA THR A 491 -20.10 6.37 7.25
C THR A 491 -21.38 6.07 6.49
N LEU A 492 -21.29 5.29 5.43
CA LEU A 492 -22.44 4.77 4.69
C LEU A 492 -22.54 3.25 4.89
N PHE A 493 -23.73 2.81 5.21
CA PHE A 493 -24.04 1.39 5.36
C PHE A 493 -24.48 0.79 4.02
N PRO A 494 -24.28 -0.52 3.81
CA PRO A 494 -24.79 -1.21 2.63
C PRO A 494 -26.31 -1.05 2.50
N ASP A 495 -26.77 -0.49 1.38
CA ASP A 495 -28.19 -0.41 1.04
C ASP A 495 -28.62 -1.71 0.34
N PRO A 496 -29.72 -2.38 0.75
CA PRO A 496 -30.14 -3.66 0.16
C PRO A 496 -30.44 -3.61 -1.35
N ALA A 497 -31.00 -2.51 -1.85
CA ALA A 497 -31.29 -2.35 -3.27
C ALA A 497 -30.00 -2.18 -4.08
N GLU A 498 -29.05 -1.39 -3.55
CA GLU A 498 -27.71 -1.23 -4.14
C GLU A 498 -26.92 -2.55 -4.14
N GLN A 499 -26.97 -3.31 -3.04
CA GLN A 499 -26.32 -4.63 -2.96
C GLN A 499 -26.90 -5.61 -3.98
N SER A 500 -28.24 -5.68 -4.11
CA SER A 500 -28.90 -6.52 -5.09
C SER A 500 -28.53 -6.11 -6.52
N GLY A 501 -28.52 -4.80 -6.80
CA GLY A 501 -28.13 -4.26 -8.10
C GLY A 501 -26.66 -4.54 -8.43
N PHE A 502 -25.75 -4.33 -7.47
CA PHE A 502 -24.33 -4.66 -7.65
C PHE A 502 -24.11 -6.17 -7.89
N ALA A 503 -24.81 -7.03 -7.17
CA ALA A 503 -24.73 -8.49 -7.38
C ALA A 503 -25.20 -8.91 -8.78
N ALA A 504 -26.28 -8.28 -9.28
CA ALA A 504 -26.74 -8.49 -10.66
C ALA A 504 -25.70 -8.01 -11.68
N PHE A 505 -25.12 -6.83 -11.48
CA PHE A 505 -24.02 -6.33 -12.29
C PHE A 505 -22.79 -7.25 -12.24
N LEU A 506 -22.37 -7.70 -11.07
CA LEU A 506 -21.21 -8.57 -10.88
C LEU A 506 -21.37 -9.91 -11.62
N THR A 507 -22.57 -10.46 -11.65
CA THR A 507 -22.91 -11.67 -12.42
C THR A 507 -22.69 -11.45 -13.93
N GLN A 508 -23.08 -10.28 -14.44
CA GLN A 508 -22.84 -9.91 -15.84
C GLN A 508 -21.36 -9.68 -16.10
N TYR A 509 -20.67 -9.02 -15.17
CA TYR A 509 -19.22 -8.76 -15.23
C TYR A 509 -18.42 -10.07 -15.29
N GLN A 510 -18.73 -11.04 -14.44
CA GLN A 510 -18.10 -12.37 -14.48
C GLN A 510 -18.37 -13.11 -15.81
N THR A 511 -19.52 -12.87 -16.44
CA THR A 511 -19.80 -13.38 -17.77
C THR A 511 -18.98 -12.67 -18.84
N ALA A 512 -18.83 -11.34 -18.71
CA ALA A 512 -18.02 -10.52 -19.61
C ALA A 512 -16.51 -10.89 -19.56
N LEU A 513 -15.99 -11.34 -18.42
CA LEU A 513 -14.61 -11.85 -18.30
C LEU A 513 -14.33 -13.08 -19.19
N LYS A 514 -15.36 -13.81 -19.64
CA LYS A 514 -15.18 -14.88 -20.63
C LYS A 514 -14.84 -14.31 -22.01
N ALA A 515 -15.42 -13.15 -22.36
CA ALA A 515 -15.06 -12.45 -23.59
C ALA A 515 -13.66 -11.84 -23.47
N GLU A 516 -13.33 -11.26 -22.33
CA GLU A 516 -11.98 -10.76 -22.03
C GLU A 516 -10.92 -11.83 -22.25
N ARG A 517 -11.11 -13.03 -21.66
CA ARG A 517 -10.21 -14.20 -21.88
C ARG A 517 -10.06 -14.61 -23.34
N ALA A 518 -11.05 -14.36 -24.18
CA ALA A 518 -11.01 -14.70 -25.59
C ALA A 518 -10.24 -13.66 -26.41
N VAL A 519 -10.24 -12.41 -25.99
CA VAL A 519 -9.58 -11.28 -26.68
C VAL A 519 -8.10 -11.18 -26.29
N VAL A 520 -7.76 -11.50 -25.05
CA VAL A 520 -6.38 -11.41 -24.50
C VAL A 520 -5.47 -12.53 -25.00
N LYS A 521 -5.99 -13.55 -25.66
CA LYS A 521 -5.21 -14.62 -26.29
C LYS A 521 -4.44 -14.09 -27.51
#